data_558792f3d01f7e0716d39cd2ba94f0fa
#
_entry.id   558792f3d01f7e0716d39cd2ba94f0fa
#
_cell.length_a   1.000
_cell.length_b   1.000
_cell.length_c   1.000
_cell.angle_alpha   90.00
_cell.angle_beta   90.00
_cell.angle_gamma   90.00
#
_symmetry.space_group_name_H-M   'P 1'
#
loop_
_entity.id
_entity.type
_entity.pdbx_description
1 polymer ?
#
loop_
_entity_poly.entity_id
_entity_poly.type
_entity_poly.pdbx_seq_one_letter_code
_entity_poly.pdbx_strand_id
1 'polypeptide(L)'
;MAERLNAAAWTEIGLRVLADQGVEAVRVEPLARALGVTKGSFYWHFSDRRELLDSMLVHWKQLATHDVIETVERASDEPAERLRELTRLVFRHGGPLDRAVRAWASHDDAAANAIARVDAERYTFVRRLLEEHGLPAEVAARRAHLLYTSLVGEQHTSLRLSRKRRVDWALFNLESLLDLP
;
A
#
# COMPACT_ATOMS: atom_id res chain seq x y z
N MET A 1 31.58 0.00 15.78
CA MET A 1 31.65 -0.15 14.31
C MET A 1 30.34 0.38 13.78
N ALA A 2 30.37 1.50 13.04
CA ALA A 2 29.16 2.00 12.40
C ALA A 2 28.71 0.95 11.37
N GLU A 3 27.55 0.39 11.58
CA GLU A 3 26.87 -0.49 10.62
C GLU A 3 26.76 0.29 9.31
N ARG A 4 27.36 -0.23 8.24
CA ARG A 4 27.28 0.43 6.92
C ARG A 4 25.81 0.47 6.54
N LEU A 5 25.21 1.66 6.63
CA LEU A 5 23.86 1.89 6.16
C LEU A 5 23.78 1.41 4.69
N ASN A 6 22.83 0.52 4.43
CA ASN A 6 22.59 -0.04 3.10
C ASN A 6 21.53 0.81 2.34
N ALA A 7 21.33 0.52 1.05
CA ALA A 7 20.33 1.20 0.23
C ALA A 7 18.92 1.12 0.85
N ALA A 8 18.59 0.02 1.54
CA ALA A 8 17.29 -0.16 2.18
C ALA A 8 17.02 0.89 3.26
N ALA A 9 18.01 1.26 4.07
CA ALA A 9 17.84 2.30 5.10
C ALA A 9 17.48 3.67 4.50
N TRP A 10 18.07 4.02 3.35
CA TRP A 10 17.71 5.24 2.62
C TRP A 10 16.29 5.18 2.06
N THR A 11 15.90 4.05 1.52
CA THR A 11 14.56 3.81 0.97
C THR A 11 13.51 3.88 2.07
N GLU A 12 13.75 3.25 3.22
CA GLU A 12 12.83 3.26 4.37
C GLU A 12 12.63 4.66 4.97
N ILE A 13 13.73 5.41 5.20
CA ILE A 13 13.60 6.79 5.68
C ILE A 13 12.90 7.68 4.65
N GLY A 14 13.17 7.46 3.35
CA GLY A 14 12.49 8.13 2.25
C GLY A 14 10.99 7.89 2.27
N LEU A 15 10.53 6.65 2.44
CA LEU A 15 9.11 6.31 2.55
C LEU A 15 8.44 6.92 3.80
N ARG A 16 9.14 6.99 4.93
CA ARG A 16 8.63 7.69 6.12
C ARG A 16 8.45 9.19 5.86
N VAL A 17 9.46 9.85 5.29
CA VAL A 17 9.37 11.27 4.94
C VAL A 17 8.28 11.52 3.90
N LEU A 18 8.15 10.65 2.90
CA LEU A 18 7.06 10.71 1.92
C LEU A 18 5.69 10.66 2.59
N ALA A 19 5.46 9.70 3.50
CA ALA A 19 4.19 9.53 4.19
C ALA A 19 3.81 10.73 5.07
N ASP A 20 4.81 11.36 5.72
CA ASP A 20 4.61 12.44 6.68
C ASP A 20 4.58 13.83 6.04
N GLN A 21 5.38 14.06 5.00
CA GLN A 21 5.68 15.40 4.47
C GLN A 21 5.54 15.52 2.95
N GLY A 22 5.26 14.42 2.24
CA GLY A 22 5.16 14.39 0.79
C GLY A 22 6.50 14.27 0.06
N VAL A 23 6.44 14.06 -1.26
CA VAL A 23 7.61 13.75 -2.10
C VAL A 23 8.64 14.89 -2.18
N GLU A 24 8.20 16.14 -2.06
CA GLU A 24 9.09 17.30 -2.11
C GLU A 24 10.04 17.38 -0.90
N ALA A 25 9.67 16.77 0.22
CA ALA A 25 10.51 16.67 1.41
C ALA A 25 11.58 15.57 1.30
N VAL A 26 11.44 14.64 0.37
CA VAL A 26 12.41 13.55 0.13
C VAL A 26 13.64 14.14 -0.59
N ARG A 27 14.59 14.64 0.19
CA ARG A 27 15.84 15.26 -0.29
C ARG A 27 17.05 14.62 0.37
N VAL A 28 18.15 14.50 -0.38
CA VAL A 28 19.35 13.78 0.06
C VAL A 28 19.91 14.32 1.39
N GLU A 29 20.03 15.65 1.54
CA GLU A 29 20.63 16.25 2.74
C GLU A 29 19.78 16.07 4.02
N PRO A 30 18.46 16.33 4.02
CA PRO A 30 17.60 16.00 5.15
C PRO A 30 17.62 14.52 5.52
N LEU A 31 17.60 13.61 4.53
CA LEU A 31 17.67 12.17 4.78
C LEU A 31 19.01 11.75 5.36
N ALA A 32 20.13 12.25 4.82
CA ALA A 32 21.47 12.00 5.36
C ALA A 32 21.57 12.42 6.84
N ARG A 33 21.03 13.61 7.17
CA ARG A 33 20.99 14.11 8.55
C ARG A 33 20.14 13.22 9.44
N ALA A 34 18.98 12.77 8.97
CA ALA A 34 18.10 11.88 9.74
C ALA A 34 18.73 10.50 9.98
N LEU A 35 19.57 10.03 9.07
CA LEU A 35 20.32 8.78 9.17
C LEU A 35 21.65 8.94 9.95
N GLY A 36 22.07 10.16 10.31
CA GLY A 36 23.32 10.40 10.99
C GLY A 36 24.55 10.17 10.12
N VAL A 37 24.45 10.33 8.79
CA VAL A 37 25.55 10.10 7.83
C VAL A 37 25.82 11.33 6.96
N THR A 38 26.92 11.29 6.20
CA THR A 38 27.26 12.35 5.25
C THR A 38 26.46 12.21 3.94
N LYS A 39 26.27 13.32 3.21
CA LYS A 39 25.70 13.31 1.86
C LYS A 39 26.47 12.38 0.91
N GLY A 40 27.79 12.25 1.07
CA GLY A 40 28.62 11.35 0.27
C GLY A 40 28.19 9.88 0.41
N SER A 41 27.69 9.47 1.58
CA SER A 41 27.17 8.10 1.79
C SER A 41 26.00 7.74 0.87
N PHE A 42 25.16 8.72 0.48
CA PHE A 42 24.08 8.52 -0.47
C PHE A 42 24.58 8.04 -1.84
N TYR A 43 25.60 8.67 -2.38
CA TYR A 43 26.13 8.39 -3.72
C TYR A 43 26.87 7.06 -3.84
N TRP A 44 27.09 6.35 -2.74
CA TRP A 44 27.50 4.94 -2.76
C TRP A 44 26.37 3.97 -3.10
N HIS A 45 25.11 4.41 -2.98
CA HIS A 45 23.92 3.57 -3.13
C HIS A 45 23.02 4.02 -4.28
N PHE A 46 22.97 5.31 -4.57
CA PHE A 46 22.10 5.90 -5.59
C PHE A 46 22.89 6.96 -6.38
N SER A 47 22.73 6.95 -7.70
CA SER A 47 23.35 7.95 -8.59
C SER A 47 22.75 9.34 -8.37
N ASP A 48 21.45 9.40 -8.10
CA ASP A 48 20.70 10.63 -7.90
C ASP A 48 19.41 10.41 -7.07
N ARG A 49 18.68 11.50 -6.82
CA ARG A 49 17.38 11.47 -6.11
C ARG A 49 16.35 10.63 -6.85
N ARG A 50 16.38 10.61 -8.19
CA ARG A 50 15.42 9.84 -9.00
C ARG A 50 15.53 8.36 -8.73
N GLU A 51 16.72 7.82 -8.71
CA GLU A 51 16.97 6.41 -8.41
C GLU A 51 16.47 6.02 -7.00
N LEU A 52 16.64 6.91 -6.02
CA LEU A 52 16.04 6.70 -4.69
C LEU A 52 14.51 6.65 -4.77
N LEU A 53 13.88 7.59 -5.50
CA LEU A 53 12.43 7.62 -5.64
C LEU A 53 11.89 6.36 -6.35
N ASP A 54 12.59 5.87 -7.36
CA ASP A 54 12.23 4.62 -8.05
C ASP A 54 12.35 3.41 -7.11
N SER A 55 13.43 3.35 -6.31
CA SER A 55 13.60 2.34 -5.26
C SER A 55 12.49 2.38 -4.20
N MET A 56 12.04 3.59 -3.83
CA MET A 56 10.93 3.76 -2.90
C MET A 56 9.61 3.21 -3.47
N LEU A 57 9.31 3.38 -4.76
CA LEU A 57 8.13 2.82 -5.40
C LEU A 57 8.16 1.28 -5.39
N VAL A 58 9.31 0.69 -5.68
CA VAL A 58 9.51 -0.77 -5.62
C VAL A 58 9.28 -1.29 -4.19
N HIS A 59 9.88 -0.64 -3.21
CA HIS A 59 9.76 -1.05 -1.81
C HIS A 59 8.33 -0.84 -1.25
N TRP A 60 7.68 0.28 -1.62
CA TRP A 60 6.26 0.48 -1.29
C TRP A 60 5.37 -0.62 -1.87
N LYS A 61 5.56 -0.99 -3.14
CA LYS A 61 4.81 -2.08 -3.76
C LYS A 61 5.00 -3.39 -2.99
N GLN A 62 6.24 -3.70 -2.59
CA GLN A 62 6.55 -4.90 -1.80
C GLN A 62 5.77 -4.90 -0.49
N LEU A 63 5.95 -3.87 0.34
CA LEU A 63 5.34 -3.77 1.67
C LEU A 63 3.80 -3.69 1.64
N ALA A 64 3.28 -2.87 0.73
CA ALA A 64 1.86 -2.53 0.72
C ALA A 64 0.99 -3.46 -0.15
N THR A 65 1.60 -4.36 -0.90
CA THR A 65 0.88 -5.30 -1.77
C THR A 65 1.38 -6.73 -1.58
N HIS A 66 2.64 -7.04 -1.90
CA HIS A 66 3.10 -8.42 -1.91
C HIS A 66 3.13 -9.03 -0.51
N ASP A 67 3.68 -8.32 0.49
CA ASP A 67 3.74 -8.82 1.88
C ASP A 67 2.33 -8.96 2.48
N VAL A 68 1.39 -8.08 2.08
CA VAL A 68 -0.02 -8.18 2.48
C VAL A 68 -0.67 -9.41 1.86
N ILE A 69 -0.50 -9.63 0.55
CA ILE A 69 -1.01 -10.81 -0.16
C ILE A 69 -0.47 -12.10 0.48
N GLU A 70 0.84 -12.17 0.67
CA GLU A 70 1.49 -13.33 1.31
C GLU A 70 0.97 -13.60 2.72
N THR A 71 0.76 -12.56 3.51
CA THR A 71 0.19 -12.66 4.86
C THR A 71 -1.23 -13.22 4.82
N VAL A 72 -2.06 -12.73 3.90
CA VAL A 72 -3.44 -13.16 3.73
C VAL A 72 -3.52 -14.60 3.23
N GLU A 73 -2.68 -14.99 2.27
CA GLU A 73 -2.65 -16.36 1.73
C GLU A 73 -2.25 -17.40 2.79
N ARG A 74 -1.38 -17.01 3.74
CA ARG A 74 -0.98 -17.88 4.86
C ARG A 74 -2.00 -17.93 6.01
N ALA A 75 -2.94 -17.00 6.07
CA ALA A 75 -3.85 -16.88 7.21
C ALA A 75 -4.90 -17.99 7.26
N SER A 76 -5.35 -18.50 6.12
CA SER A 76 -6.38 -19.54 6.03
C SER A 76 -6.42 -20.18 4.65
N ASP A 77 -6.93 -21.40 4.55
CA ASP A 77 -7.26 -22.05 3.27
C ASP A 77 -8.63 -21.59 2.74
N GLU A 78 -9.50 -21.04 3.61
CA GLU A 78 -10.85 -20.60 3.25
C GLU A 78 -10.84 -19.20 2.63
N PRO A 79 -11.34 -19.02 1.38
CA PRO A 79 -11.30 -17.74 0.68
C PRO A 79 -12.04 -16.61 1.42
N ALA A 80 -13.17 -16.90 2.05
CA ALA A 80 -13.92 -15.90 2.84
C ALA A 80 -13.11 -15.41 4.04
N GLU A 81 -12.36 -16.28 4.72
CA GLU A 81 -11.52 -15.86 5.84
C GLU A 81 -10.31 -15.06 5.38
N ARG A 82 -9.72 -15.40 4.21
CA ARG A 82 -8.70 -14.58 3.56
C ARG A 82 -9.22 -13.16 3.26
N LEU A 83 -10.44 -13.01 2.75
CA LEU A 83 -11.07 -11.71 2.52
C LEU A 83 -11.30 -10.93 3.83
N ARG A 84 -11.70 -11.61 4.90
CA ARG A 84 -11.84 -10.99 6.24
C ARG A 84 -10.50 -10.49 6.75
N GLU A 85 -9.45 -11.31 6.65
CA GLU A 85 -8.11 -10.93 7.13
C GLU A 85 -7.54 -9.78 6.29
N LEU A 86 -7.68 -9.83 4.97
CA LEU A 86 -7.32 -8.71 4.09
C LEU A 86 -8.01 -7.41 4.54
N THR A 87 -9.33 -7.47 4.77
CA THR A 87 -10.13 -6.33 5.23
C THR A 87 -9.61 -5.80 6.57
N ARG A 88 -9.35 -6.68 7.54
CA ARG A 88 -8.78 -6.27 8.85
C ARG A 88 -7.44 -5.58 8.69
N LEU A 89 -6.53 -6.14 7.89
CA LEU A 89 -5.19 -5.59 7.69
C LEU A 89 -5.24 -4.20 7.06
N VAL A 90 -5.93 -4.05 5.92
CA VAL A 90 -5.89 -2.82 5.14
C VAL A 90 -6.65 -1.67 5.81
N PHE A 91 -7.79 -1.94 6.49
CA PHE A 91 -8.55 -0.91 7.21
C PHE A 91 -7.97 -0.58 8.59
N ARG A 92 -7.19 -1.48 9.20
CA ARG A 92 -6.51 -1.23 10.46
C ARG A 92 -5.36 -0.24 10.30
N HIS A 93 -4.57 -0.34 9.25
CA HIS A 93 -3.36 0.46 9.06
C HIS A 93 -3.59 1.80 8.36
N GLY A 94 -4.73 1.97 7.67
CA GLY A 94 -5.23 3.26 7.19
C GLY A 94 -4.47 3.97 6.07
N GLY A 95 -3.48 3.35 5.47
CA GLY A 95 -2.85 3.76 4.21
C GLY A 95 -2.24 5.18 4.10
N PRO A 96 -1.55 5.77 5.13
CA PRO A 96 -0.94 7.08 4.95
C PRO A 96 0.09 7.10 3.83
N LEU A 97 0.86 6.01 3.67
CA LEU A 97 1.84 5.87 2.60
C LEU A 97 1.17 5.75 1.22
N ASP A 98 0.09 4.96 1.10
CA ASP A 98 -0.69 4.86 -0.14
C ASP A 98 -1.23 6.24 -0.57
N ARG A 99 -1.78 7.03 0.36
CA ARG A 99 -2.23 8.40 0.07
C ARG A 99 -1.09 9.30 -0.43
N ALA A 100 0.07 9.21 0.20
CA ALA A 100 1.23 10.01 -0.19
C ALA A 100 1.75 9.62 -1.58
N VAL A 101 1.79 8.33 -1.91
CA VAL A 101 2.16 7.86 -3.25
C VAL A 101 1.11 8.29 -4.29
N ARG A 102 -0.20 8.22 -3.98
CA ARG A 102 -1.25 8.73 -4.87
C ARG A 102 -1.16 10.23 -5.09
N ALA A 103 -0.85 11.01 -4.05
CA ALA A 103 -0.62 12.45 -4.19
C ALA A 103 0.61 12.74 -5.06
N TRP A 104 1.68 11.97 -4.90
CA TRP A 104 2.87 12.06 -5.75
C TRP A 104 2.57 11.70 -7.21
N ALA A 105 1.79 10.66 -7.45
CA ALA A 105 1.39 10.19 -8.77
C ALA A 105 0.63 11.24 -9.62
N SER A 106 0.04 12.27 -9.00
CA SER A 106 -0.61 13.36 -9.73
C SER A 106 0.36 14.27 -10.49
N HIS A 107 1.67 14.16 -10.24
CA HIS A 107 2.72 15.01 -10.82
C HIS A 107 3.96 14.23 -11.27
N ASP A 108 3.90 12.89 -11.28
CA ASP A 108 5.03 12.02 -11.64
C ASP A 108 4.55 10.75 -12.34
N ASP A 109 4.95 10.58 -13.60
CA ASP A 109 4.52 9.47 -14.45
C ASP A 109 4.95 8.10 -13.93
N ALA A 110 6.12 7.98 -13.30
CA ALA A 110 6.57 6.71 -12.75
C ALA A 110 5.74 6.31 -11.53
N ALA A 111 5.40 7.27 -10.66
CA ALA A 111 4.49 7.03 -9.55
C ALA A 111 3.07 6.70 -10.04
N ALA A 112 2.57 7.39 -11.09
CA ALA A 112 1.28 7.09 -11.70
C ALA A 112 1.25 5.67 -12.28
N ASN A 113 2.27 5.27 -13.01
CA ASN A 113 2.42 3.92 -13.54
C ASN A 113 2.52 2.84 -12.42
N ALA A 114 3.22 3.16 -11.33
CA ALA A 114 3.33 2.25 -10.19
C ALA A 114 1.95 2.05 -9.51
N ILE A 115 1.19 3.12 -9.28
CA ILE A 115 -0.18 3.07 -8.74
C ILE A 115 -1.08 2.23 -9.65
N ALA A 116 -1.08 2.48 -10.96
CA ALA A 116 -1.95 1.74 -11.89
C ALA A 116 -1.69 0.22 -11.85
N ARG A 117 -0.42 -0.18 -11.75
CA ARG A 117 -0.04 -1.59 -11.63
C ARG A 117 -0.48 -2.19 -10.29
N VAL A 118 -0.26 -1.47 -9.20
CA VAL A 118 -0.65 -1.91 -7.85
C VAL A 118 -2.17 -2.01 -7.73
N ASP A 119 -2.92 -1.04 -8.26
CA ASP A 119 -4.38 -1.07 -8.26
C ASP A 119 -4.92 -2.29 -9.03
N ALA A 120 -4.37 -2.57 -10.22
CA ALA A 120 -4.74 -3.73 -11.01
C ALA A 120 -4.43 -5.05 -10.29
N GLU A 121 -3.27 -5.16 -9.65
CA GLU A 121 -2.83 -6.35 -8.92
C GLU A 121 -3.72 -6.62 -7.69
N ARG A 122 -4.00 -5.60 -6.89
CA ARG A 122 -4.86 -5.70 -5.70
C ARG A 122 -6.30 -6.02 -6.06
N TYR A 123 -6.84 -5.37 -7.10
CA TYR A 123 -8.16 -5.68 -7.63
C TYR A 123 -8.25 -7.14 -8.10
N THR A 124 -7.25 -7.61 -8.86
CA THR A 124 -7.20 -8.99 -9.35
C THR A 124 -7.14 -10.00 -8.19
N PHE A 125 -6.40 -9.70 -7.15
CA PHE A 125 -6.32 -10.53 -5.95
C PHE A 125 -7.68 -10.65 -5.25
N VAL A 126 -8.37 -9.55 -5.01
CA VAL A 126 -9.71 -9.55 -4.40
C VAL A 126 -10.70 -10.31 -5.28
N ARG A 127 -10.69 -10.08 -6.59
CA ARG A 127 -11.57 -10.80 -7.54
C ARG A 127 -11.32 -12.29 -7.48
N ARG A 128 -10.07 -12.74 -7.50
CA ARG A 128 -9.69 -14.16 -7.40
C ARG A 128 -10.26 -14.80 -6.13
N LEU A 129 -10.11 -14.16 -4.97
CA LEU A 129 -10.64 -14.68 -3.71
C LEU A 129 -12.17 -14.81 -3.73
N LEU A 130 -12.87 -13.87 -4.38
CA LEU A 130 -14.33 -13.96 -4.54
C LEU A 130 -14.75 -15.08 -5.49
N GLU A 131 -13.99 -15.33 -6.57
CA GLU A 131 -14.19 -16.46 -7.47
C GLU A 131 -13.94 -17.80 -6.76
N GLU A 132 -12.86 -17.91 -5.99
CA GLU A 132 -12.53 -19.08 -5.15
C GLU A 132 -13.61 -19.32 -4.05
N HIS A 133 -14.25 -18.27 -3.56
CA HIS A 133 -15.40 -18.36 -2.66
C HIS A 133 -16.67 -18.92 -3.33
N GLY A 134 -16.68 -19.03 -4.66
CA GLY A 134 -17.78 -19.61 -5.43
C GLY A 134 -18.66 -18.61 -6.18
N LEU A 135 -18.28 -17.32 -6.21
CA LEU A 135 -19.05 -16.33 -6.97
C LEU A 135 -18.78 -16.45 -8.48
N PRO A 136 -19.81 -16.31 -9.32
CA PRO A 136 -19.62 -16.21 -10.78
C PRO A 136 -18.68 -15.06 -11.13
N ALA A 137 -17.83 -15.24 -12.16
CA ALA A 137 -16.76 -14.29 -12.50
C ALA A 137 -17.22 -12.83 -12.67
N GLU A 138 -18.38 -12.61 -13.29
CA GLU A 138 -18.94 -11.26 -13.48
C GLU A 138 -19.41 -10.64 -12.14
N VAL A 139 -19.97 -11.44 -11.26
CA VAL A 139 -20.37 -11.00 -9.90
C VAL A 139 -19.14 -10.70 -9.05
N ALA A 140 -18.14 -11.58 -9.10
CA ALA A 140 -16.87 -11.40 -8.41
C ALA A 140 -16.16 -10.12 -8.88
N ALA A 141 -16.14 -9.85 -10.17
CA ALA A 141 -15.55 -8.63 -10.73
C ALA A 141 -16.23 -7.36 -10.20
N ARG A 142 -17.56 -7.30 -10.19
CA ARG A 142 -18.32 -6.15 -9.67
C ARG A 142 -18.13 -5.94 -8.18
N ARG A 143 -18.15 -7.03 -7.40
CA ARG A 143 -17.94 -6.97 -5.94
C ARG A 143 -16.51 -6.59 -5.59
N ALA A 144 -15.51 -7.12 -6.31
CA ALA A 144 -14.12 -6.72 -6.17
C ALA A 144 -13.92 -5.23 -6.45
N HIS A 145 -14.56 -4.71 -7.51
CA HIS A 145 -14.53 -3.28 -7.81
C HIS A 145 -15.10 -2.44 -6.66
N LEU A 146 -16.26 -2.82 -6.13
CA LEU A 146 -16.89 -2.12 -5.03
C LEU A 146 -16.02 -2.16 -3.75
N LEU A 147 -15.50 -3.32 -3.37
CA LEU A 147 -14.63 -3.47 -2.20
C LEU A 147 -13.35 -2.64 -2.35
N TYR A 148 -12.70 -2.71 -3.51
CA TYR A 148 -11.46 -2.00 -3.75
C TYR A 148 -11.65 -0.48 -3.79
N THR A 149 -12.66 0.00 -4.50
CA THR A 149 -12.96 1.44 -4.56
C THR A 149 -13.42 2.00 -3.22
N SER A 150 -14.12 1.21 -2.40
CA SER A 150 -14.48 1.57 -1.03
C SER A 150 -13.23 1.78 -0.15
N LEU A 151 -12.24 0.89 -0.25
CA LEU A 151 -10.95 1.06 0.44
C LEU A 151 -10.22 2.34 0.01
N VAL A 152 -10.12 2.58 -1.30
CA VAL A 152 -9.46 3.78 -1.84
C VAL A 152 -10.23 5.04 -1.41
N GLY A 153 -11.57 5.01 -1.49
CA GLY A 153 -12.43 6.10 -1.06
C GLY A 153 -12.28 6.42 0.43
N GLU A 154 -12.20 5.39 1.29
CA GLU A 154 -11.98 5.55 2.73
C GLU A 154 -10.67 6.28 3.04
N GLN A 155 -9.63 6.07 2.24
CA GLN A 155 -8.35 6.76 2.41
C GLN A 155 -8.40 8.25 2.04
N HIS A 156 -9.37 8.66 1.22
CA HIS A 156 -9.53 10.03 0.71
C HIS A 156 -10.71 10.80 1.32
N THR A 157 -11.57 10.13 2.09
CA THR A 157 -12.69 10.81 2.77
C THR A 157 -12.21 11.56 4.01
N SER A 158 -12.92 12.65 4.32
CA SER A 158 -12.73 13.43 5.56
C SER A 158 -13.53 12.88 6.75
N LEU A 159 -14.22 11.77 6.60
CA LEU A 159 -14.97 11.14 7.69
C LEU A 159 -14.04 10.69 8.81
N ARG A 160 -14.29 11.16 10.03
CA ARG A 160 -13.47 10.83 11.20
C ARG A 160 -14.07 9.63 11.92
N LEU A 161 -13.71 8.44 11.46
CA LEU A 161 -14.05 7.20 12.13
C LEU A 161 -12.89 6.72 13.01
N SER A 162 -13.21 6.14 14.17
CA SER A 162 -12.19 5.43 14.94
C SER A 162 -11.68 4.20 14.16
N ARG A 163 -10.44 3.78 14.43
CA ARG A 163 -9.86 2.57 13.79
C ARG A 163 -10.79 1.36 13.92
N LYS A 164 -11.37 1.15 15.09
CA LYS A 164 -12.31 0.04 15.33
C LYS A 164 -13.51 0.14 14.40
N ARG A 165 -14.19 1.30 14.35
CA ARG A 165 -15.37 1.49 13.49
C ARG A 165 -15.06 1.27 12.01
N ARG A 166 -13.92 1.72 11.53
CA ARG A 166 -13.51 1.49 10.13
C ARG A 166 -13.44 0.00 9.81
N VAL A 167 -12.79 -0.77 10.67
CA VAL A 167 -12.68 -2.22 10.49
C VAL A 167 -14.05 -2.89 10.61
N ASP A 168 -14.83 -2.56 11.63
CA ASP A 168 -16.15 -3.17 11.86
C ASP A 168 -17.09 -2.91 10.67
N TRP A 169 -17.10 -1.68 10.13
CA TRP A 169 -17.96 -1.34 8.99
C TRP A 169 -17.47 -1.95 7.69
N ALA A 170 -16.15 -2.02 7.49
CA ALA A 170 -15.59 -2.68 6.31
C ALA A 170 -15.90 -4.20 6.32
N LEU A 171 -15.83 -4.86 7.47
CA LEU A 171 -16.24 -6.26 7.61
C LEU A 171 -17.74 -6.43 7.38
N PHE A 172 -18.59 -5.56 7.94
CA PHE A 172 -20.03 -5.59 7.68
C PHE A 172 -20.34 -5.47 6.18
N ASN A 173 -19.66 -4.54 5.48
CA ASN A 173 -19.83 -4.39 4.03
C ASN A 173 -19.36 -5.63 3.28
N LEU A 174 -18.24 -6.24 3.68
CA LEU A 174 -17.74 -7.49 3.11
C LEU A 174 -18.75 -8.62 3.26
N GLU A 175 -19.24 -8.87 4.50
CA GLU A 175 -20.23 -9.93 4.74
C GLU A 175 -21.51 -9.73 3.89
N SER A 176 -22.00 -8.50 3.83
CA SER A 176 -23.16 -8.16 2.98
C SER A 176 -22.93 -8.47 1.49
N LEU A 177 -21.69 -8.42 1.03
CA LEU A 177 -21.34 -8.76 -0.34
C LEU A 177 -21.07 -10.25 -0.54
N LEU A 178 -20.68 -11.00 0.50
CA LEU A 178 -20.51 -12.45 0.42
C LEU A 178 -21.85 -13.19 0.42
N ASP A 179 -22.84 -12.70 1.18
CA ASP A 179 -24.14 -13.36 1.38
C ASP A 179 -25.18 -13.07 0.29
N LEU A 180 -24.98 -12.06 -0.55
CA LEU A 180 -25.94 -11.73 -1.61
C LEU A 180 -25.92 -12.79 -2.74
N PRO A 181 -27.07 -13.24 -3.24
CA PRO A 181 -27.17 -14.17 -4.36
C PRO A 181 -26.66 -13.57 -5.67
#